data_4185148fa5be8b8220e19c284ce4f2b2
#
_entry.id   4185148fa5be8b8220e19c284ce4f2b2
#
_cell.length_a   1.000
_cell.length_b   1.000
_cell.length_c   1.000
_cell.angle_alpha   90.00
_cell.angle_beta   90.00
_cell.angle_gamma   90.00
#
_symmetry.space_group_name_H-M   'P 1'
#
loop_
_entity.id
_entity.type
_entity.pdbx_description
1 polymer ?
#
loop_
_entity_poly.entity_id
_entity_poly.type
_entity_poly.pdbx_seq_one_letter_code
_entity_poly.pdbx_strand_id
1 'polypeptide(L)'
;MCIRDSLPLVSIPIISFVTDLETAVAAVAIPNLLINVAMAWRSRESRAETRDLSMLGATGVAGGIVGTYALVSFSEAPLVVALIAVVAIYVITFARMPDFRISPAASRRAAPGVGLATGLLQGAIGISGPLIGSWIHCYRLERRAHIFSITTLFALAGAAQLVALLIAGELSGRWTVAVLGCLPALATVPFGEHLRNRFSSEEFDRFVVATIAVAVTALAIRTFA
;
A
#
# COMPACT_ATOMS: atom_id res chain seq x y z
N MET A 1 -11.25 3.63 -7.94
CA MET A 1 -9.99 3.44 -7.20
C MET A 1 -9.24 4.75 -7.09
N CYS A 2 -8.48 5.04 -6.03
CA CYS A 2 -7.70 6.29 -5.97
C CYS A 2 -6.30 6.04 -6.55
N ILE A 3 -5.83 6.91 -7.45
CA ILE A 3 -4.46 6.89 -8.03
C ILE A 3 -3.39 6.74 -6.95
N ARG A 4 -3.66 7.26 -5.78
CA ARG A 4 -2.81 7.26 -4.60
C ARG A 4 -2.51 5.86 -4.04
N ASP A 5 -3.49 4.95 -4.11
CA ASP A 5 -3.34 3.58 -3.60
C ASP A 5 -2.46 2.75 -4.54
N SER A 6 -2.27 3.23 -5.78
CA SER A 6 -1.43 2.61 -6.80
C SER A 6 0.05 3.07 -6.77
N LEU A 7 0.39 4.13 -6.00
CA LEU A 7 1.78 4.62 -5.99
C LEU A 7 2.79 3.54 -5.53
N PRO A 8 2.66 2.92 -4.36
CA PRO A 8 3.56 1.81 -3.99
C PRO A 8 3.39 0.61 -4.91
N LEU A 9 2.16 0.32 -5.34
CA LEU A 9 1.81 -0.83 -6.16
C LEU A 9 2.50 -0.78 -7.55
N VAL A 10 2.74 0.41 -8.09
CA VAL A 10 3.45 0.62 -9.36
C VAL A 10 4.92 0.87 -9.13
N SER A 11 5.27 1.72 -8.14
CA SER A 11 6.66 2.16 -7.94
C SER A 11 7.56 1.06 -7.40
N ILE A 12 7.08 0.23 -6.47
CA ILE A 12 7.91 -0.81 -5.85
C ILE A 12 8.36 -1.84 -6.90
N PRO A 13 7.49 -2.46 -7.71
CA PRO A 13 7.94 -3.38 -8.76
C PRO A 13 8.89 -2.74 -9.78
N ILE A 14 8.64 -1.48 -10.17
CA ILE A 14 9.51 -0.78 -11.14
C ILE A 14 10.89 -0.51 -10.54
N ILE A 15 10.96 -0.01 -9.31
CA ILE A 15 12.24 0.27 -8.65
C ILE A 15 12.97 -1.06 -8.36
N SER A 16 12.25 -2.09 -7.91
CA SER A 16 12.84 -3.41 -7.65
C SER A 16 13.37 -4.09 -8.90
N PHE A 17 12.96 -3.64 -10.09
CA PHE A 17 13.53 -4.14 -11.33
C PHE A 17 14.99 -3.72 -11.53
N VAL A 18 15.40 -2.55 -11.03
CA VAL A 18 16.76 -1.99 -11.17
C VAL A 18 17.56 -2.02 -9.86
N THR A 19 16.90 -2.22 -8.72
CA THR A 19 17.49 -2.34 -7.38
C THR A 19 17.01 -3.63 -6.70
N ASP A 20 17.36 -3.84 -5.44
CA ASP A 20 16.76 -4.86 -4.59
C ASP A 20 15.40 -4.37 -4.04
N LEU A 21 14.56 -5.33 -3.62
CA LEU A 21 13.22 -5.05 -3.07
C LEU A 21 13.28 -4.16 -1.82
N GLU A 22 14.28 -4.36 -0.99
CA GLU A 22 14.48 -3.61 0.24
C GLU A 22 14.75 -2.12 -0.03
N THR A 23 15.64 -1.83 -0.97
CA THR A 23 15.90 -0.46 -1.45
C THR A 23 14.65 0.17 -2.07
N ALA A 24 13.88 -0.59 -2.85
CA ALA A 24 12.64 -0.11 -3.44
C ALA A 24 11.61 0.26 -2.37
N VAL A 25 11.42 -0.60 -1.37
CA VAL A 25 10.51 -0.36 -0.24
C VAL A 25 10.96 0.85 0.58
N ALA A 26 12.26 0.95 0.90
CA ALA A 26 12.83 2.09 1.63
C ALA A 26 12.65 3.42 0.87
N ALA A 27 12.87 3.42 -0.44
CA ALA A 27 12.72 4.60 -1.29
C ALA A 27 11.28 5.14 -1.32
N VAL A 28 10.28 4.24 -1.25
CA VAL A 28 8.86 4.60 -1.31
C VAL A 28 8.27 4.91 0.07
N ALA A 29 8.90 4.42 1.15
CA ALA A 29 8.34 4.51 2.51
C ALA A 29 8.06 5.96 2.95
N ILE A 30 9.02 6.88 2.79
CA ILE A 30 8.87 8.28 3.20
C ILE A 30 7.82 9.02 2.36
N PRO A 31 7.88 9.04 1.01
CA PRO A 31 6.87 9.73 0.22
C PRO A 31 5.47 9.15 0.43
N ASN A 32 5.34 7.83 0.56
CA ASN A 32 4.06 7.19 0.84
C ASN A 32 3.48 7.63 2.19
N LEU A 33 4.31 7.66 3.25
CA LEU A 33 3.88 8.14 4.57
C LEU A 33 3.41 9.60 4.51
N LEU A 34 4.20 10.49 3.90
CA LEU A 34 3.88 11.92 3.83
C LEU A 34 2.56 12.18 3.09
N ILE A 35 2.35 11.52 1.95
CA ILE A 35 1.12 11.64 1.17
C ILE A 35 -0.08 11.16 1.99
N ASN A 36 0.03 10.00 2.64
CA ASN A 36 -1.06 9.44 3.43
C ASN A 36 -1.39 10.28 4.67
N VAL A 37 -0.39 10.80 5.37
CA VAL A 37 -0.60 11.73 6.50
C VAL A 37 -1.30 13.01 6.04
N ALA A 38 -0.83 13.63 4.94
CA ALA A 38 -1.44 14.83 4.41
C ALA A 38 -2.91 14.63 4.02
N MET A 39 -3.23 13.48 3.42
CA MET A 39 -4.58 13.14 3.01
C MET A 39 -5.49 12.79 4.18
N ALA A 40 -4.99 12.06 5.18
CA ALA A 40 -5.72 11.81 6.41
C ALA A 40 -6.05 13.12 7.11
N TRP A 41 -5.09 14.05 7.18
CA TRP A 41 -5.31 15.37 7.75
C TRP A 41 -6.40 16.17 7.02
N ARG A 42 -6.39 16.16 5.68
CA ARG A 42 -7.41 16.86 4.87
C ARG A 42 -8.81 16.26 5.02
N SER A 43 -8.91 14.99 5.38
CA SER A 43 -10.19 14.26 5.52
C SER A 43 -10.59 14.02 6.99
N ARG A 44 -9.89 14.62 7.96
CA ARG A 44 -10.04 14.34 9.40
C ARG A 44 -11.43 14.64 9.97
N GLU A 45 -12.19 15.51 9.31
CA GLU A 45 -13.55 15.86 9.72
C GLU A 45 -14.50 14.64 9.69
N SER A 46 -14.26 13.69 8.80
CA SER A 46 -15.05 12.47 8.69
C SER A 46 -14.58 11.33 9.62
N ARG A 47 -13.77 11.64 10.64
CA ARG A 47 -13.26 10.65 11.60
C ARG A 47 -14.38 9.91 12.35
N ALA A 48 -15.45 10.60 12.69
CA ALA A 48 -16.59 10.04 13.43
C ALA A 48 -17.39 9.01 12.63
N GLU A 49 -17.29 9.04 11.31
CA GLU A 49 -18.01 8.14 10.39
C GLU A 49 -17.23 6.87 10.09
N THR A 50 -16.02 6.72 10.65
CA THR A 50 -15.16 5.55 10.40
C THR A 50 -15.60 4.36 11.25
N ARG A 51 -15.22 3.16 10.81
CA ARG A 51 -15.56 1.92 11.47
C ARG A 51 -14.34 1.06 11.71
N ASP A 52 -14.23 0.48 12.90
CA ASP A 52 -13.16 -0.44 13.35
C ASP A 52 -11.73 0.11 13.17
N LEU A 53 -11.57 1.42 12.92
CA LEU A 53 -10.31 2.06 12.52
C LEU A 53 -9.20 1.90 13.57
N SER A 54 -9.55 2.02 14.85
CA SER A 54 -8.59 1.87 15.94
C SER A 54 -8.02 0.46 16.03
N MET A 55 -8.87 -0.55 15.85
CA MET A 55 -8.49 -1.95 15.90
C MET A 55 -7.64 -2.36 14.69
N LEU A 56 -8.09 -1.97 13.49
CA LEU A 56 -7.35 -2.15 12.25
C LEU A 56 -5.98 -1.46 12.31
N GLY A 57 -5.94 -0.24 12.85
CA GLY A 57 -4.71 0.53 12.99
C GLY A 57 -3.73 -0.08 14.00
N ALA A 58 -4.19 -0.45 15.20
CA ALA A 58 -3.33 -1.04 16.23
C ALA A 58 -2.71 -2.37 15.76
N THR A 59 -3.53 -3.25 15.19
CA THR A 59 -3.03 -4.53 14.65
C THR A 59 -2.22 -4.34 13.37
N GLY A 60 -2.54 -3.31 12.57
CA GLY A 60 -1.76 -2.91 11.40
C GLY A 60 -0.35 -2.43 11.76
N VAL A 61 -0.21 -1.65 12.84
CA VAL A 61 1.10 -1.24 13.38
C VAL A 61 1.91 -2.48 13.80
N ALA A 62 1.31 -3.39 14.57
CA ALA A 62 1.99 -4.63 14.98
C ALA A 62 2.43 -5.46 13.76
N GLY A 63 1.52 -5.63 12.78
CA GLY A 63 1.83 -6.31 11.54
C GLY A 63 2.93 -5.62 10.73
N GLY A 64 2.92 -4.28 10.68
CA GLY A 64 3.95 -3.49 9.99
C GLY A 64 5.36 -3.69 10.55
N ILE A 65 5.48 -3.74 11.87
CA ILE A 65 6.76 -4.05 12.53
C ILE A 65 7.22 -5.46 12.17
N VAL A 66 6.35 -6.47 12.34
CA VAL A 66 6.69 -7.87 12.04
C VAL A 66 7.01 -8.05 10.54
N GLY A 67 6.24 -7.42 9.66
CA GLY A 67 6.47 -7.46 8.22
C GLY A 67 7.81 -6.83 7.81
N THR A 68 8.19 -5.71 8.44
CA THR A 68 9.50 -5.09 8.18
C THR A 68 10.65 -5.96 8.68
N TYR A 69 10.47 -6.64 9.81
CA TYR A 69 11.43 -7.65 10.27
C TYR A 69 11.57 -8.78 9.25
N ALA A 70 10.47 -9.22 8.64
CA ALA A 70 10.52 -10.22 7.57
C ALA A 70 11.27 -9.68 6.33
N LEU A 71 11.08 -8.42 5.95
CA LEU A 71 11.78 -7.78 4.83
C LEU A 71 13.30 -7.83 5.03
N VAL A 72 13.79 -7.47 6.20
CA VAL A 72 15.24 -7.38 6.48
C VAL A 72 15.87 -8.73 6.88
N SER A 73 15.06 -9.75 7.18
CA SER A 73 15.57 -11.06 7.64
C SER A 73 15.50 -12.15 6.59
N PHE A 74 14.57 -12.06 5.63
CA PHE A 74 14.41 -13.05 4.59
C PHE A 74 15.17 -12.67 3.33
N SER A 75 15.58 -13.68 2.57
CA SER A 75 16.11 -13.48 1.23
C SER A 75 15.04 -12.86 0.29
N GLU A 76 15.48 -12.22 -0.78
CA GLU A 76 14.58 -11.49 -1.70
C GLU A 76 13.54 -12.40 -2.36
N ALA A 77 13.89 -13.64 -2.72
CA ALA A 77 13.02 -14.54 -3.47
C ALA A 77 11.63 -14.80 -2.85
N PRO A 78 11.49 -15.20 -1.55
CA PRO A 78 10.17 -15.39 -0.96
C PRO A 78 9.36 -14.09 -0.85
N LEU A 79 10.01 -12.94 -0.71
CA LEU A 79 9.33 -11.64 -0.66
C LEU A 79 8.80 -11.25 -2.04
N VAL A 80 9.57 -11.52 -3.10
CA VAL A 80 9.13 -11.32 -4.49
C VAL A 80 7.96 -12.27 -4.82
N VAL A 81 7.99 -13.52 -4.37
CA VAL A 81 6.85 -14.44 -4.52
C VAL A 81 5.61 -13.89 -3.81
N ALA A 82 5.77 -13.37 -2.58
CA ALA A 82 4.67 -12.76 -1.85
C ALA A 82 4.12 -11.52 -2.59
N LEU A 83 4.99 -10.67 -3.14
CA LEU A 83 4.62 -9.52 -3.96
C LEU A 83 3.81 -9.95 -5.18
N ILE A 84 4.30 -10.94 -5.94
CA ILE A 84 3.62 -11.49 -7.11
C ILE A 84 2.24 -12.04 -6.73
N ALA A 85 2.16 -12.81 -5.64
CA ALA A 85 0.92 -13.39 -5.17
C ALA A 85 -0.12 -12.32 -4.78
N VAL A 86 0.30 -11.29 -4.05
CA VAL A 86 -0.58 -10.17 -3.66
C VAL A 86 -1.10 -9.42 -4.87
N VAL A 87 -0.24 -9.14 -5.85
CA VAL A 87 -0.62 -8.47 -7.10
C VAL A 87 -1.56 -9.35 -7.91
N ALA A 88 -1.28 -10.65 -8.05
CA ALA A 88 -2.15 -11.57 -8.78
C ALA A 88 -3.56 -11.66 -8.13
N ILE A 89 -3.61 -11.79 -6.80
CA ILE A 89 -4.87 -11.79 -6.04
C ILE A 89 -5.61 -10.46 -6.28
N TYR A 90 -4.90 -9.34 -6.28
CA TYR A 90 -5.49 -8.04 -6.54
C TYR A 90 -6.12 -7.96 -7.94
N VAL A 91 -5.38 -8.36 -8.97
CA VAL A 91 -5.87 -8.35 -10.37
C VAL A 91 -7.11 -9.23 -10.52
N ILE A 92 -7.08 -10.43 -9.94
CA ILE A 92 -8.20 -11.37 -9.98
C ILE A 92 -9.42 -10.82 -9.23
N THR A 93 -9.20 -10.26 -8.03
CA THR A 93 -10.27 -9.70 -7.19
C THR A 93 -10.87 -8.47 -7.85
N PHE A 94 -10.04 -7.60 -8.43
CA PHE A 94 -10.49 -6.41 -9.15
C PHE A 94 -11.41 -6.79 -10.33
N ALA A 95 -11.07 -7.84 -11.08
CA ALA A 95 -11.87 -8.31 -12.21
C ALA A 95 -13.22 -8.93 -11.80
N ARG A 96 -13.35 -9.34 -10.53
CA ARG A 96 -14.53 -10.08 -10.03
C ARG A 96 -15.31 -9.36 -8.92
N MET A 97 -15.01 -8.09 -8.62
CA MET A 97 -15.59 -7.41 -7.45
C MET A 97 -17.12 -7.53 -7.39
N PRO A 98 -17.67 -8.36 -6.47
CA PRO A 98 -19.09 -8.36 -6.17
C PRO A 98 -19.43 -7.19 -5.25
N ASP A 99 -20.71 -6.78 -5.27
CA ASP A 99 -21.29 -5.80 -4.33
C ASP A 99 -21.41 -6.38 -2.90
N PHE A 100 -20.29 -6.83 -2.36
CA PHE A 100 -20.26 -7.48 -1.04
C PHE A 100 -20.32 -6.43 0.08
N ARG A 101 -21.20 -6.68 1.05
CA ARG A 101 -21.35 -5.88 2.27
C ARG A 101 -21.03 -6.73 3.48
N ILE A 102 -20.22 -6.21 4.39
CA ILE A 102 -19.92 -6.90 5.63
C ILE A 102 -20.76 -6.34 6.79
N SER A 103 -21.34 -7.24 7.60
CA SER A 103 -22.10 -6.82 8.77
C SER A 103 -21.19 -6.23 9.86
N PRO A 104 -21.69 -5.31 10.72
CA PRO A 104 -20.89 -4.70 11.79
C PRO A 104 -20.27 -5.71 12.76
N ALA A 105 -20.98 -6.78 13.07
CA ALA A 105 -20.47 -7.81 13.97
C ALA A 105 -19.36 -8.65 13.34
N ALA A 106 -19.50 -9.00 12.06
CA ALA A 106 -18.50 -9.76 11.33
C ALA A 106 -17.23 -8.93 11.11
N SER A 107 -17.38 -7.63 10.75
CA SER A 107 -16.22 -6.77 10.55
C SER A 107 -15.41 -6.58 11.81
N ARG A 108 -16.06 -6.34 12.95
CA ARG A 108 -15.39 -6.17 14.24
C ARG A 108 -14.59 -7.41 14.66
N ARG A 109 -15.12 -8.62 14.38
CA ARG A 109 -14.40 -9.88 14.66
C ARG A 109 -13.19 -10.09 13.74
N ALA A 110 -13.31 -9.73 12.48
CA ALA A 110 -12.27 -9.94 11.49
C ALA A 110 -11.22 -8.79 11.47
N ALA A 111 -11.56 -7.60 11.98
CA ALA A 111 -10.69 -6.42 11.95
C ALA A 111 -9.26 -6.67 12.48
N PRO A 112 -9.04 -7.40 13.60
CA PRO A 112 -7.68 -7.65 14.07
C PRO A 112 -6.84 -8.44 13.08
N GLY A 113 -7.41 -9.48 12.47
CA GLY A 113 -6.72 -10.31 11.49
C GLY A 113 -6.44 -9.55 10.19
N VAL A 114 -7.41 -8.76 9.72
CA VAL A 114 -7.25 -7.93 8.52
C VAL A 114 -6.21 -6.83 8.75
N GLY A 115 -6.24 -6.15 9.90
CA GLY A 115 -5.26 -5.15 10.26
C GLY A 115 -3.85 -5.74 10.31
N LEU A 116 -3.69 -6.87 11.00
CA LEU A 116 -2.40 -7.58 11.08
C LEU A 116 -1.88 -7.97 9.68
N ALA A 117 -2.71 -8.58 8.85
CA ALA A 117 -2.35 -8.97 7.49
C ALA A 117 -1.99 -7.75 6.63
N THR A 118 -2.76 -6.65 6.74
CA THR A 118 -2.47 -5.38 6.05
C THR A 118 -1.10 -4.83 6.46
N GLY A 119 -0.83 -4.81 7.77
CA GLY A 119 0.46 -4.36 8.30
C GLY A 119 1.62 -5.26 7.85
N LEU A 120 1.46 -6.58 7.92
CA LEU A 120 2.46 -7.54 7.44
C LEU A 120 2.82 -7.30 5.97
N LEU A 121 1.83 -7.15 5.11
CA LEU A 121 2.05 -6.86 3.70
C LEU A 121 2.72 -5.50 3.48
N GLN A 122 2.28 -4.47 4.24
CA GLN A 122 2.89 -3.15 4.19
C GLN A 122 4.36 -3.20 4.61
N GLY A 123 4.67 -3.87 5.71
CA GLY A 123 6.03 -3.99 6.23
C GLY A 123 6.95 -4.81 5.34
N ALA A 124 6.48 -5.98 4.87
CA ALA A 124 7.31 -6.93 4.13
C ALA A 124 7.55 -6.56 2.67
N ILE A 125 6.55 -5.99 2.00
CA ILE A 125 6.62 -5.72 0.55
C ILE A 125 6.20 -4.29 0.18
N GLY A 126 5.85 -3.45 1.16
CA GLY A 126 5.42 -2.06 0.95
C GLY A 126 4.04 -1.91 0.29
N ILE A 127 3.29 -2.99 0.08
CA ILE A 127 2.02 -3.00 -0.64
C ILE A 127 0.92 -3.67 0.18
N SER A 128 -0.04 -2.89 0.62
CA SER A 128 -1.22 -3.38 1.35
C SER A 128 -2.56 -2.88 0.78
N GLY A 129 -2.48 -2.01 -0.23
CA GLY A 129 -3.64 -1.38 -0.87
C GLY A 129 -4.75 -2.33 -1.29
N PRO A 130 -4.44 -3.43 -1.99
CA PRO A 130 -5.44 -4.40 -2.41
C PRO A 130 -6.29 -4.96 -1.28
N LEU A 131 -5.66 -5.31 -0.16
CA LEU A 131 -6.35 -5.89 0.97
C LEU A 131 -7.20 -4.86 1.72
N ILE A 132 -6.57 -3.75 2.15
CA ILE A 132 -7.27 -2.76 2.96
C ILE A 132 -8.30 -1.98 2.15
N GLY A 133 -8.01 -1.69 0.88
CA GLY A 133 -8.93 -1.01 -0.02
C GLY A 133 -10.21 -1.82 -0.22
N SER A 134 -10.09 -3.12 -0.52
CA SER A 134 -11.23 -4.03 -0.64
C SER A 134 -12.00 -4.15 0.67
N TRP A 135 -11.31 -4.24 1.80
CA TRP A 135 -11.95 -4.35 3.11
C TRP A 135 -12.77 -3.10 3.47
N ILE A 136 -12.18 -1.91 3.36
CA ILE A 136 -12.89 -0.66 3.65
C ILE A 136 -14.01 -0.41 2.64
N HIS A 137 -13.87 -0.88 1.39
CA HIS A 137 -14.96 -0.81 0.40
C HIS A 137 -16.20 -1.56 0.86
N CYS A 138 -16.05 -2.72 1.52
CA CYS A 138 -17.17 -3.50 2.07
C CYS A 138 -17.95 -2.78 3.18
N TYR A 139 -17.39 -1.71 3.77
CA TYR A 139 -18.07 -0.90 4.78
C TYR A 139 -19.09 0.08 4.19
N ARG A 140 -18.98 0.37 2.89
CA ARG A 140 -19.85 1.33 2.17
C ARG A 140 -19.90 2.71 2.86
N LEU A 141 -18.76 3.17 3.35
CA LEU A 141 -18.62 4.48 3.94
C LEU A 141 -18.82 5.58 2.91
N GLU A 142 -19.19 6.76 3.37
CA GLU A 142 -19.17 7.96 2.55
C GLU A 142 -17.75 8.23 2.03
N ARG A 143 -17.62 8.86 0.87
CA ARG A 143 -16.34 9.05 0.17
C ARG A 143 -15.23 9.64 1.04
N ARG A 144 -15.56 10.64 1.87
CA ARG A 144 -14.58 11.28 2.75
C ARG A 144 -14.13 10.36 3.87
N ALA A 145 -15.07 9.66 4.53
CA ALA A 145 -14.78 8.69 5.58
C ALA A 145 -13.98 7.48 5.03
N HIS A 146 -14.30 7.03 3.82
CA HIS A 146 -13.53 5.99 3.11
C HIS A 146 -12.08 6.43 2.89
N ILE A 147 -11.86 7.64 2.36
CA ILE A 147 -10.52 8.20 2.14
C ILE A 147 -9.77 8.33 3.48
N PHE A 148 -10.41 8.88 4.50
CA PHE A 148 -9.80 9.04 5.82
C PHE A 148 -9.39 7.69 6.42
N SER A 149 -10.25 6.68 6.34
CA SER A 149 -9.97 5.34 6.87
C SER A 149 -8.75 4.72 6.22
N ILE A 150 -8.72 4.67 4.89
CA ILE A 150 -7.61 4.05 4.14
C ILE A 150 -6.30 4.80 4.39
N THR A 151 -6.31 6.13 4.29
CA THR A 151 -5.08 6.92 4.45
C THR A 151 -4.53 6.90 5.87
N THR A 152 -5.41 6.85 6.87
CA THR A 152 -4.97 6.70 8.27
C THR A 152 -4.33 5.34 8.48
N LEU A 153 -4.90 4.26 7.95
CA LEU A 153 -4.32 2.91 8.06
C LEU A 153 -2.98 2.80 7.35
N PHE A 154 -2.85 3.38 6.15
CA PHE A 154 -1.55 3.45 5.45
C PHE A 154 -0.53 4.31 6.19
N ALA A 155 -0.94 5.43 6.78
CA ALA A 155 -0.05 6.28 7.56
C ALA A 155 0.46 5.54 8.81
N LEU A 156 -0.42 4.82 9.52
CA LEU A 156 -0.04 4.06 10.72
C LEU A 156 0.90 2.89 10.39
N ALA A 157 0.53 2.07 9.40
CA ALA A 157 1.36 0.95 8.98
C ALA A 157 2.69 1.41 8.34
N GLY A 158 2.66 2.48 7.54
CA GLY A 158 3.85 3.08 6.95
C GLY A 158 4.77 3.75 7.98
N ALA A 159 4.21 4.39 9.01
CA ALA A 159 5.01 4.91 10.11
C ALA A 159 5.69 3.78 10.90
N ALA A 160 4.97 2.69 11.18
CA ALA A 160 5.53 1.51 11.82
C ALA A 160 6.66 0.89 10.99
N GLN A 161 6.45 0.76 9.67
CA GLN A 161 7.47 0.30 8.72
C GLN A 161 8.70 1.20 8.73
N LEU A 162 8.51 2.52 8.63
CA LEU A 162 9.62 3.48 8.62
C LEU A 162 10.43 3.43 9.91
N VAL A 163 9.76 3.38 11.06
CA VAL A 163 10.43 3.25 12.37
C VAL A 163 11.20 1.94 12.46
N ALA A 164 10.63 0.84 12.00
CA ALA A 164 11.31 -0.46 12.00
C ALA A 164 12.54 -0.47 11.07
N LEU A 165 12.46 0.13 9.88
CA LEU A 165 13.60 0.30 8.95
C LEU A 165 14.69 1.19 9.56
N LEU A 166 14.32 2.24 10.29
CA LEU A 166 15.27 3.10 11.00
C LEU A 166 16.02 2.32 12.10
N ILE A 167 15.29 1.54 12.90
CA ILE A 167 15.87 0.73 13.99
C ILE A 167 16.77 -0.37 13.39
N ALA A 168 16.39 -0.98 12.29
CA ALA A 168 17.19 -1.98 11.59
C ALA A 168 18.46 -1.40 10.92
N GLY A 169 18.57 -0.05 10.81
CA GLY A 169 19.70 0.61 10.15
C GLY A 169 19.63 0.63 8.62
N GLU A 170 18.54 0.13 8.04
CA GLU A 170 18.37 -0.05 6.58
C GLU A 170 18.27 1.26 5.79
N LEU A 171 18.01 2.37 6.48
CA LEU A 171 18.06 3.70 5.88
C LEU A 171 19.47 4.30 5.86
N SER A 172 20.43 3.68 6.53
CA SER A 172 21.83 4.12 6.52
C SER A 172 22.42 3.98 5.11
N GLY A 173 22.87 5.11 4.52
CA GLY A 173 23.34 5.15 3.13
C GLY A 173 22.23 5.22 2.06
N ARG A 174 20.96 4.99 2.40
CA ARG A 174 19.81 5.06 1.47
C ARG A 174 18.99 6.35 1.62
N TRP A 175 19.36 7.25 2.54
CA TRP A 175 18.65 8.52 2.78
C TRP A 175 18.53 9.36 1.51
N THR A 176 19.58 9.41 0.70
CA THR A 176 19.58 10.17 -0.54
C THR A 176 18.51 9.63 -1.50
N VAL A 177 18.41 8.31 -1.63
CA VAL A 177 17.41 7.66 -2.49
C VAL A 177 16.00 7.88 -1.94
N ALA A 178 15.81 7.76 -0.63
CA ALA A 178 14.51 7.95 0.02
C ALA A 178 14.02 9.40 -0.06
N VAL A 179 14.91 10.38 0.11
CA VAL A 179 14.58 11.81 0.01
C VAL A 179 14.41 12.25 -1.45
N LEU A 180 15.30 11.82 -2.36
CA LEU A 180 15.15 12.11 -3.79
C LEU A 180 13.91 11.46 -4.38
N GLY A 181 13.51 10.28 -3.88
CA GLY A 181 12.25 9.62 -4.24
C GLY A 181 11.00 10.44 -3.89
N CYS A 182 11.09 11.36 -2.92
CA CYS A 182 9.98 12.27 -2.59
C CYS A 182 9.68 13.26 -3.73
N LEU A 183 10.69 13.71 -4.48
CA LEU A 183 10.50 14.69 -5.54
C LEU A 183 9.60 14.16 -6.68
N PRO A 184 9.91 13.02 -7.32
CA PRO A 184 9.02 12.45 -8.34
C PRO A 184 7.68 12.02 -7.75
N ALA A 185 7.63 11.51 -6.51
CA ALA A 185 6.38 11.14 -5.88
C ALA A 185 5.45 12.34 -5.67
N LEU A 186 5.97 13.47 -5.20
CA LEU A 186 5.21 14.71 -5.05
C LEU A 186 4.81 15.31 -6.41
N ALA A 187 5.68 15.23 -7.41
CA ALA A 187 5.39 15.70 -8.77
C ALA A 187 4.33 14.83 -9.48
N THR A 188 4.29 13.53 -9.20
CA THR A 188 3.30 12.62 -9.80
C THR A 188 1.90 12.79 -9.23
N VAL A 189 1.72 13.37 -8.03
CA VAL A 189 0.38 13.61 -7.45
C VAL A 189 -0.48 14.51 -8.34
N PRO A 190 -0.06 15.74 -8.71
CA PRO A 190 -0.85 16.60 -9.61
C PRO A 190 -0.94 16.03 -11.03
N PHE A 191 0.11 15.36 -11.50
CA PHE A 191 0.09 14.70 -12.81
C PHE A 191 -0.90 13.54 -12.85
N GLY A 192 -0.95 12.74 -11.79
CA GLY A 192 -1.91 11.65 -11.65
C GLY A 192 -3.36 12.15 -11.54
N GLU A 193 -3.60 13.28 -10.84
CA GLU A 193 -4.93 13.92 -10.81
C GLU A 193 -5.34 14.42 -12.21
N HIS A 194 -4.40 14.99 -12.97
CA HIS A 194 -4.65 15.44 -14.33
C HIS A 194 -4.97 14.27 -15.27
N LEU A 195 -4.22 13.19 -15.16
CA LEU A 195 -4.43 11.97 -15.96
C LEU A 195 -5.80 11.33 -15.65
N ARG A 196 -6.14 11.22 -14.36
CA ARG A 196 -7.45 10.71 -13.92
C ARG A 196 -8.63 11.51 -14.48
N ASN A 197 -8.47 12.82 -14.64
CA ASN A 197 -9.52 13.67 -15.16
C ASN A 197 -9.69 13.54 -16.69
N ARG A 198 -8.71 12.94 -17.37
CA ARG A 198 -8.74 12.69 -18.83
C ARG A 198 -9.23 11.30 -19.22
N PHE A 199 -9.05 10.31 -18.33
CA PHE A 199 -9.48 8.94 -18.58
C PHE A 199 -10.75 8.61 -17.80
N SER A 200 -11.57 7.71 -18.32
CA SER A 200 -12.63 7.09 -17.55
C SER A 200 -12.02 6.24 -16.42
N SER A 201 -12.77 6.03 -15.33
CA SER A 201 -12.28 5.21 -14.21
C SER A 201 -11.84 3.81 -14.66
N GLU A 202 -12.55 3.21 -15.61
CA GLU A 202 -12.23 1.87 -16.12
C GLU A 202 -10.96 1.83 -16.96
N GLU A 203 -10.74 2.82 -17.83
CA GLU A 203 -9.52 2.90 -18.65
C GLU A 203 -8.29 3.14 -17.79
N PHE A 204 -8.39 4.02 -16.81
CA PHE A 204 -7.32 4.28 -15.86
C PHE A 204 -6.97 3.04 -15.05
N ASP A 205 -7.97 2.35 -14.51
CA ASP A 205 -7.78 1.14 -13.73
C ASP A 205 -7.16 0.01 -14.57
N ARG A 206 -7.58 -0.17 -15.83
CA ARG A 206 -6.95 -1.11 -16.77
C ARG A 206 -5.49 -0.77 -17.05
N PHE A 207 -5.19 0.52 -17.24
CA PHE A 207 -3.80 0.96 -17.44
C PHE A 207 -2.92 0.65 -16.24
N VAL A 208 -3.39 0.93 -15.03
CA VAL A 208 -2.67 0.62 -13.78
C VAL A 208 -2.44 -0.89 -13.65
N VAL A 209 -3.49 -1.71 -13.86
CA VAL A 209 -3.39 -3.17 -13.79
C VAL A 209 -2.40 -3.71 -14.83
N ALA A 210 -2.43 -3.21 -16.06
CA ALA A 210 -1.50 -3.62 -17.12
C ALA A 210 -0.04 -3.25 -16.75
N THR A 211 0.18 -2.04 -16.26
CA THR A 211 1.52 -1.59 -15.83
C THR A 211 2.07 -2.46 -14.71
N ILE A 212 1.24 -2.78 -13.72
CA ILE A 212 1.62 -3.65 -12.60
C ILE A 212 1.92 -5.07 -13.09
N ALA A 213 1.07 -5.62 -13.96
CA ALA A 213 1.27 -6.97 -14.51
C ALA A 213 2.60 -7.07 -15.26
N VAL A 214 2.93 -6.07 -16.09
CA VAL A 214 4.22 -6.01 -16.81
C VAL A 214 5.38 -5.91 -15.84
N ALA A 215 5.32 -5.01 -14.85
CA ALA A 215 6.41 -4.80 -13.89
C ALA A 215 6.66 -6.05 -13.03
N VAL A 216 5.59 -6.71 -12.57
CA VAL A 216 5.69 -7.94 -11.76
C VAL A 216 6.20 -9.11 -12.60
N THR A 217 5.77 -9.23 -13.86
CA THR A 217 6.28 -10.27 -14.77
C THR A 217 7.77 -10.08 -15.03
N ALA A 218 8.20 -8.84 -15.29
CA ALA A 218 9.60 -8.51 -15.48
C ALA A 218 10.45 -8.82 -14.23
N LEU A 219 9.93 -8.48 -13.04
CA LEU A 219 10.58 -8.80 -11.77
C LEU A 219 10.68 -10.32 -11.53
N ALA A 220 9.62 -11.07 -11.84
CA ALA A 220 9.62 -12.52 -11.75
C ALA A 220 10.69 -13.15 -12.65
N ILE A 221 10.78 -12.71 -13.90
CA ILE A 221 11.82 -13.16 -14.83
C ILE A 221 13.21 -12.88 -14.27
N ARG A 222 13.46 -11.67 -13.76
CA ARG A 222 14.75 -11.29 -13.17
C ARG A 222 15.13 -12.15 -11.97
N THR A 223 14.16 -12.49 -11.12
CA THR A 223 14.43 -13.21 -9.86
C THR A 223 14.61 -14.71 -10.07
N PHE A 224 13.98 -15.31 -11.09
CA PHE A 224 13.95 -16.76 -11.29
C PHE A 224 14.60 -17.24 -12.60
N ALA A 225 15.01 -16.35 -13.51
CA ALA A 225 15.77 -16.69 -14.72
C ALA A 225 17.25 -16.41 -14.52
#